data_73dd2083cd0d9899ca70e52e9cfcac73
#
_entry.id   73dd2083cd0d9899ca70e52e9cfcac73
#
_cell.length_a   1.000
_cell.length_b   1.000
_cell.length_c   1.000
_cell.angle_alpha   90.00
_cell.angle_beta   90.00
_cell.angle_gamma   90.00
#
_symmetry.space_group_name_H-M   'P 1'
#
loop_
_entity.id
_entity.type
_entity.pdbx_description
1 polymer ?
#
loop_
_entity_poly.entity_id
_entity_poly.type
_entity_poly.pdbx_seq_one_letter_code
_entity_poly.pdbx_strand_id
1 'polypeptide(L)'
;MQNNFQLIKNIFINFILILIASVFSIFLLELFVNSFLPQFDPRGMVAYQVNDEGVPLLKYKNQSMRQWKNTGDYDVSVFSNELGLRNHKDIKTNYIDAIYVVGDSYSFGQGVEESERYSDQLEGLIKKPIINISIPTDFQGYDRLINYAIKNGANIEELIIGVCMENDLRVYEDINKGDKKDSFIRESIHFIKTKLTEISALYCFVTSVVHGNRILSKVAKNIGIISKNEAYDLASSSALMNSKKKTLLSSVKYLKIIREKYKIEPIILIVPSRSLWLGNNINQADEIHKTFISMLLTENFLIIDPRESFEKGGTPMDYHFKYDGHWNAKGHQLVSSIIANQIVKNNLKKF
;
A
#
# COMPACT_ATOMS: atom_id res chain seq x y z
N MET A 1 35.39 -35.08 -38.92
CA MET A 1 34.83 -33.68 -38.82
C MET A 1 33.40 -33.57 -39.26
N GLN A 2 32.96 -34.16 -40.37
CA GLN A 2 31.56 -34.06 -40.87
C GLN A 2 30.51 -34.60 -39.87
N ASN A 3 30.74 -35.72 -39.18
CA ASN A 3 29.78 -36.30 -38.23
C ASN A 3 29.53 -35.38 -37.01
N ASN A 4 30.54 -34.67 -36.51
CA ASN A 4 30.40 -33.77 -35.39
C ASN A 4 29.61 -32.51 -35.78
N PHE A 5 29.76 -32.01 -37.01
CA PHE A 5 29.00 -30.88 -37.51
C PHE A 5 27.53 -31.21 -37.66
N GLN A 6 27.20 -32.40 -38.18
CA GLN A 6 25.83 -32.87 -38.31
C GLN A 6 25.16 -33.06 -36.94
N LEU A 7 25.87 -33.56 -35.96
CA LEU A 7 25.41 -33.75 -34.59
C LEU A 7 25.05 -32.36 -33.96
N ILE A 8 25.97 -31.40 -34.05
CA ILE A 8 25.75 -30.03 -33.54
C ILE A 8 24.55 -29.35 -34.21
N LYS A 9 24.44 -29.50 -35.54
CA LYS A 9 23.29 -28.97 -36.30
C LYS A 9 21.97 -29.58 -35.80
N ASN A 10 21.91 -30.90 -35.59
CA ASN A 10 20.70 -31.56 -35.11
C ASN A 10 20.34 -31.14 -33.69
N ILE A 11 21.33 -31.02 -32.80
CA ILE A 11 21.11 -30.50 -31.42
C ILE A 11 20.53 -29.07 -31.48
N PHE A 12 21.08 -28.21 -32.32
CA PHE A 12 20.61 -26.83 -32.47
C PHE A 12 19.19 -26.78 -33.02
N ILE A 13 18.86 -27.59 -34.04
CA ILE A 13 17.51 -27.68 -34.59
C ILE A 13 16.51 -28.16 -33.52
N ASN A 14 16.85 -29.21 -32.80
CA ASN A 14 16.00 -29.76 -31.74
C ASN A 14 15.80 -28.74 -30.61
N PHE A 15 16.83 -27.95 -30.23
CA PHE A 15 16.72 -26.89 -29.26
C PHE A 15 15.73 -25.79 -29.73
N ILE A 16 15.83 -25.37 -31.02
CA ILE A 16 14.88 -24.39 -31.61
C ILE A 16 13.46 -24.96 -31.61
N LEU A 17 13.29 -26.23 -32.00
CA LEU A 17 11.96 -26.85 -32.01
C LEU A 17 11.34 -26.92 -30.58
N ILE A 18 12.13 -27.27 -29.59
CA ILE A 18 11.69 -27.28 -28.18
C ILE A 18 11.31 -25.86 -27.74
N LEU A 19 12.12 -24.86 -28.08
CA LEU A 19 11.83 -23.47 -27.74
C LEU A 19 10.52 -23.00 -28.38
N ILE A 20 10.31 -23.26 -29.67
CA ILE A 20 9.07 -22.91 -30.38
C ILE A 20 7.86 -23.63 -29.76
N ALA A 21 7.98 -24.93 -29.50
CA ALA A 21 6.92 -25.71 -28.87
C ALA A 21 6.58 -25.19 -27.47
N SER A 22 7.60 -24.81 -26.69
CA SER A 22 7.42 -24.23 -25.34
C SER A 22 6.68 -22.87 -25.39
N VAL A 23 7.12 -21.98 -26.29
CA VAL A 23 6.46 -20.66 -26.47
C VAL A 23 5.02 -20.84 -26.92
N PHE A 24 4.77 -21.74 -27.87
CA PHE A 24 3.43 -22.04 -28.34
C PHE A 24 2.55 -22.64 -27.24
N SER A 25 3.08 -23.53 -26.42
CA SER A 25 2.35 -24.10 -25.28
C SER A 25 2.00 -23.05 -24.24
N ILE A 26 2.94 -22.14 -23.91
CA ILE A 26 2.68 -21.02 -23.00
C ILE A 26 1.59 -20.11 -23.58
N PHE A 27 1.63 -19.81 -24.87
CA PHE A 27 0.60 -19.02 -25.54
C PHE A 27 -0.79 -19.67 -25.46
N LEU A 28 -0.88 -20.98 -25.72
CA LEU A 28 -2.14 -21.72 -25.58
C LEU A 28 -2.66 -21.72 -24.14
N LEU A 29 -1.78 -21.89 -23.16
CA LEU A 29 -2.14 -21.81 -21.74
C LEU A 29 -2.62 -20.42 -21.35
N GLU A 30 -1.98 -19.35 -21.85
CA GLU A 30 -2.42 -17.97 -21.65
C GLU A 30 -3.83 -17.76 -22.20
N LEU A 31 -4.10 -18.21 -23.45
CA LEU A 31 -5.44 -18.14 -24.04
C LEU A 31 -6.47 -18.93 -23.24
N PHE A 32 -6.10 -20.12 -22.78
CA PHE A 32 -6.97 -20.95 -21.95
C PHE A 32 -7.34 -20.25 -20.63
N VAL A 33 -6.34 -19.75 -19.90
CA VAL A 33 -6.58 -19.06 -18.62
C VAL A 33 -7.43 -17.81 -18.83
N ASN A 34 -7.12 -16.99 -19.85
CA ASN A 34 -7.92 -15.79 -20.15
C ASN A 34 -9.38 -16.13 -20.50
N SER A 35 -9.63 -17.25 -21.19
CA SER A 35 -10.97 -17.59 -21.69
C SER A 35 -11.82 -18.31 -20.64
N PHE A 36 -11.21 -19.18 -19.85
CA PHE A 36 -11.92 -20.07 -18.93
C PHE A 36 -11.78 -19.71 -17.45
N LEU A 37 -10.79 -18.87 -17.11
CA LEU A 37 -10.50 -18.43 -15.74
C LEU A 37 -10.36 -16.91 -15.66
N PRO A 38 -11.41 -16.14 -16.04
CA PRO A 38 -11.34 -14.67 -16.17
C PRO A 38 -11.01 -13.96 -14.85
N GLN A 39 -11.18 -14.63 -13.69
CA GLN A 39 -10.78 -14.09 -12.40
C GLN A 39 -9.27 -13.80 -12.30
N PHE A 40 -8.45 -14.42 -13.15
CA PHE A 40 -6.99 -14.19 -13.19
C PHE A 40 -6.56 -13.19 -14.26
N ASP A 41 -7.52 -12.64 -15.03
CA ASP A 41 -7.21 -11.61 -16.02
C ASP A 41 -6.69 -10.33 -15.35
N PRO A 42 -5.45 -9.92 -15.60
CA PRO A 42 -4.88 -8.73 -14.99
C PRO A 42 -5.36 -7.43 -15.63
N ARG A 43 -6.08 -7.49 -16.73
CA ARG A 43 -6.60 -6.30 -17.41
C ARG A 43 -7.64 -5.60 -16.55
N GLY A 44 -7.51 -4.28 -16.43
CA GLY A 44 -8.39 -3.49 -15.56
C GLY A 44 -8.03 -3.54 -14.07
N MET A 45 -6.92 -4.16 -13.71
CA MET A 45 -6.40 -4.11 -12.34
C MET A 45 -5.87 -2.73 -11.99
N VAL A 46 -5.92 -2.42 -10.69
CA VAL A 46 -5.31 -1.20 -10.14
C VAL A 46 -3.83 -1.16 -10.51
N ALA A 47 -3.43 -0.07 -11.12
CA ALA A 47 -2.05 0.23 -11.45
C ALA A 47 -1.68 1.64 -10.98
N TYR A 48 -0.45 1.79 -10.55
CA TYR A 48 0.10 3.06 -10.07
C TYR A 48 1.12 3.62 -11.05
N GLN A 49 1.27 4.92 -11.02
CA GLN A 49 2.33 5.63 -11.75
C GLN A 49 2.83 6.80 -10.93
N VAL A 50 4.01 7.27 -11.27
CA VAL A 50 4.56 8.53 -10.76
C VAL A 50 4.55 9.51 -11.94
N ASN A 51 3.97 10.70 -11.76
CA ASN A 51 3.96 11.72 -12.79
C ASN A 51 5.31 12.45 -12.88
N ASP A 52 5.46 13.37 -13.84
CA ASP A 52 6.71 14.10 -14.07
C ASP A 52 7.15 14.97 -12.87
N GLU A 53 6.22 15.33 -11.98
CA GLU A 53 6.50 16.04 -10.72
C GLU A 53 6.84 15.09 -9.57
N GLY A 54 6.93 13.79 -9.82
CA GLY A 54 7.20 12.76 -8.82
C GLY A 54 6.01 12.41 -7.92
N VAL A 55 4.78 12.80 -8.28
CA VAL A 55 3.56 12.52 -7.50
C VAL A 55 3.07 11.11 -7.78
N PRO A 56 2.89 10.27 -6.75
CA PRO A 56 2.29 8.95 -6.93
C PRO A 56 0.78 9.09 -7.21
N LEU A 57 0.28 8.43 -8.25
CA LEU A 57 -1.11 8.51 -8.70
C LEU A 57 -1.57 7.15 -9.23
N LEU A 58 -2.86 6.96 -9.35
CA LEU A 58 -3.42 5.87 -10.14
C LEU A 58 -3.16 6.14 -11.63
N LYS A 59 -2.75 5.10 -12.34
CA LYS A 59 -2.32 5.19 -13.75
C LYS A 59 -3.48 5.54 -14.68
N TYR A 60 -4.62 4.94 -14.45
CA TYR A 60 -5.80 5.10 -15.30
C TYR A 60 -6.78 6.06 -14.62
N LYS A 61 -7.22 7.08 -15.36
CA LYS A 61 -8.07 8.16 -14.82
C LYS A 61 -9.51 8.01 -15.31
N ASN A 62 -10.45 8.52 -14.52
CA ASN A 62 -11.89 8.52 -14.81
C ASN A 62 -12.47 7.16 -15.15
N GLN A 63 -12.02 6.13 -14.44
CA GLN A 63 -12.53 4.78 -14.63
C GLN A 63 -12.44 3.93 -13.38
N SER A 64 -13.25 2.88 -13.34
CA SER A 64 -13.17 1.84 -12.33
C SER A 64 -12.16 0.78 -12.73
N MET A 65 -11.37 0.37 -11.76
CA MET A 65 -10.38 -0.70 -11.84
C MET A 65 -10.72 -1.76 -10.80
N ARG A 66 -10.26 -2.98 -11.01
CA ARG A 66 -10.40 -4.07 -10.05
C ARG A 66 -9.18 -4.11 -9.12
N GLN A 67 -9.39 -4.20 -7.82
CA GLN A 67 -8.35 -4.51 -6.85
C GLN A 67 -8.65 -5.87 -6.23
N TRP A 68 -7.80 -6.82 -6.53
CA TRP A 68 -8.02 -8.21 -6.19
C TRP A 68 -6.75 -8.82 -5.55
N LYS A 69 -6.96 -9.75 -4.64
CA LYS A 69 -5.86 -10.49 -4.01
C LYS A 69 -5.95 -11.99 -4.32
N ASN A 70 -4.84 -12.56 -4.76
CA ASN A 70 -4.73 -13.97 -5.10
C ASN A 70 -4.96 -14.93 -3.91
N THR A 71 -4.97 -14.43 -2.68
CA THR A 71 -5.31 -15.18 -1.48
C THR A 71 -6.82 -15.28 -1.23
N GLY A 72 -7.64 -14.52 -1.98
CA GLY A 72 -9.08 -14.45 -1.80
C GLY A 72 -9.52 -13.52 -0.68
N ASP A 73 -8.62 -12.73 -0.12
CA ASP A 73 -8.96 -11.79 0.95
C ASP A 73 -9.96 -10.73 0.50
N TYR A 74 -9.83 -10.25 -0.74
CA TYR A 74 -10.71 -9.22 -1.31
C TYR A 74 -10.74 -9.23 -2.84
N ASP A 75 -11.83 -8.70 -3.37
CA ASP A 75 -12.07 -8.45 -4.79
C ASP A 75 -13.04 -7.28 -4.90
N VAL A 76 -12.51 -6.06 -5.06
CA VAL A 76 -13.24 -4.80 -4.93
C VAL A 76 -13.01 -3.87 -6.11
N SER A 77 -13.92 -2.89 -6.27
CA SER A 77 -13.79 -1.84 -7.26
C SER A 77 -13.01 -0.63 -6.72
N VAL A 78 -12.16 -0.07 -7.55
CA VAL A 78 -11.42 1.15 -7.26
C VAL A 78 -11.67 2.15 -8.37
N PHE A 79 -12.44 3.19 -8.08
CA PHE A 79 -12.64 4.29 -9.00
C PHE A 79 -11.48 5.29 -8.90
N SER A 80 -10.97 5.73 -10.03
CA SER A 80 -10.00 6.82 -10.14
C SER A 80 -10.64 8.03 -10.81
N ASN A 81 -10.50 9.20 -10.19
CA ASN A 81 -10.99 10.45 -10.77
C ASN A 81 -10.04 11.03 -11.85
N GLU A 82 -10.36 12.20 -12.37
CA GLU A 82 -9.55 12.87 -13.40
C GLU A 82 -8.13 13.22 -12.96
N LEU A 83 -7.90 13.34 -11.64
CA LEU A 83 -6.59 13.64 -11.07
C LEU A 83 -5.76 12.38 -10.80
N GLY A 84 -6.33 11.19 -10.99
CA GLY A 84 -5.65 9.93 -10.68
C GLY A 84 -5.69 9.59 -9.19
N LEU A 85 -6.65 10.12 -8.44
CA LEU A 85 -6.88 9.82 -7.03
C LEU A 85 -8.09 8.89 -6.88
N ARG A 86 -8.08 8.03 -5.86
CA ARG A 86 -9.23 7.18 -5.52
C ARG A 86 -10.29 8.01 -4.81
N ASN A 87 -11.11 8.68 -5.58
CA ASN A 87 -12.17 9.53 -5.05
C ASN A 87 -13.21 9.84 -6.14
N HIS A 88 -14.49 9.72 -5.83
CA HIS A 88 -15.60 10.17 -6.70
C HIS A 88 -15.83 11.68 -6.63
N LYS A 89 -15.25 12.37 -5.65
CA LYS A 89 -15.38 13.80 -5.47
C LYS A 89 -14.37 14.57 -6.31
N ASP A 90 -14.81 15.67 -6.86
CA ASP A 90 -13.92 16.59 -7.56
C ASP A 90 -13.24 17.51 -6.54
N ILE A 91 -11.90 17.48 -6.50
CA ILE A 91 -11.10 18.36 -5.62
C ILE A 91 -11.26 19.84 -5.98
N LYS A 92 -11.57 20.16 -7.23
CA LYS A 92 -11.79 21.55 -7.71
C LYS A 92 -13.07 22.17 -7.18
N THR A 93 -14.00 21.38 -6.66
CA THR A 93 -15.15 21.89 -5.98
C THR A 93 -14.70 22.42 -4.62
N ASN A 94 -14.82 23.72 -4.39
CA ASN A 94 -14.52 24.34 -3.09
C ASN A 94 -15.50 23.82 -2.04
N TYR A 95 -15.18 22.69 -1.44
CA TYR A 95 -15.91 22.18 -0.28
C TYR A 95 -15.58 23.09 0.92
N ILE A 96 -16.57 23.80 1.41
CA ILE A 96 -16.45 24.57 2.64
C ILE A 96 -16.25 23.59 3.80
N ASP A 97 -15.25 23.84 4.62
CA ASP A 97 -14.93 23.02 5.81
C ASP A 97 -14.64 21.54 5.54
N ALA A 98 -14.07 21.21 4.39
CA ALA A 98 -13.68 19.83 4.09
C ALA A 98 -12.44 19.39 4.90
N ILE A 99 -12.48 18.16 5.42
CA ILE A 99 -11.32 17.52 6.00
C ILE A 99 -10.62 16.70 4.89
N TYR A 100 -9.35 16.95 4.69
CA TYR A 100 -8.54 16.15 3.77
C TYR A 100 -7.87 15.00 4.51
N VAL A 101 -7.74 13.85 3.83
CA VAL A 101 -7.07 12.67 4.36
C VAL A 101 -5.94 12.27 3.42
N VAL A 102 -4.73 12.15 3.95
CA VAL A 102 -3.57 11.61 3.24
C VAL A 102 -2.95 10.49 4.06
N GLY A 103 -2.42 9.48 3.39
CA GLY A 103 -1.76 8.36 4.03
C GLY A 103 -1.41 7.27 3.01
N ASP A 104 -0.95 6.14 3.51
CA ASP A 104 -0.53 4.98 2.73
C ASP A 104 -1.68 4.10 2.23
N SER A 105 -1.41 2.83 2.01
CA SER A 105 -2.38 1.84 1.57
C SER A 105 -3.56 1.64 2.52
N TYR A 106 -3.40 1.85 3.82
CA TYR A 106 -4.51 1.81 4.78
C TYR A 106 -5.47 2.98 4.58
N SER A 107 -4.94 4.18 4.40
CA SER A 107 -5.78 5.37 4.12
C SER A 107 -6.34 5.37 2.70
N PHE A 108 -5.62 4.80 1.74
CA PHE A 108 -6.13 4.50 0.40
C PHE A 108 -7.33 3.55 0.44
N GLY A 109 -7.41 2.68 1.44
CA GLY A 109 -8.44 1.66 1.59
C GLY A 109 -8.16 0.41 0.78
N GLN A 110 -6.94 -0.14 0.92
CA GLN A 110 -6.54 -1.37 0.25
C GLN A 110 -7.48 -2.51 0.60
N GLY A 111 -8.14 -3.08 -0.42
CA GLY A 111 -8.98 -4.27 -0.29
C GLY A 111 -10.42 -4.02 0.18
N VAL A 112 -10.84 -2.77 0.38
CA VAL A 112 -12.23 -2.44 0.73
C VAL A 112 -12.86 -1.55 -0.34
N GLU A 113 -14.19 -1.59 -0.45
CA GLU A 113 -14.92 -0.64 -1.29
C GLU A 113 -14.77 0.79 -0.76
N GLU A 114 -14.97 1.81 -1.62
CA GLU A 114 -14.85 3.21 -1.20
C GLU A 114 -15.80 3.55 -0.05
N SER A 115 -17.03 3.04 -0.07
CA SER A 115 -18.01 3.22 1.00
C SER A 115 -17.63 2.54 2.33
N GLU A 116 -16.73 1.58 2.31
CA GLU A 116 -16.24 0.87 3.49
C GLU A 116 -14.95 1.50 4.05
N ARG A 117 -14.32 2.39 3.30
CA ARG A 117 -13.09 3.07 3.70
C ARG A 117 -13.36 4.02 4.86
N TYR A 118 -12.48 4.07 5.85
CA TYR A 118 -12.71 4.83 7.08
C TYR A 118 -13.00 6.31 6.85
N SER A 119 -12.38 6.93 5.83
CA SER A 119 -12.60 8.34 5.48
C SER A 119 -14.03 8.59 4.99
N ASP A 120 -14.57 7.71 4.16
CA ASP A 120 -15.92 7.86 3.60
C ASP A 120 -16.99 7.53 4.63
N GLN A 121 -16.74 6.57 5.50
CA GLN A 121 -17.60 6.32 6.66
C GLN A 121 -17.58 7.48 7.65
N LEU A 122 -16.41 8.10 7.88
CA LEU A 122 -16.25 9.26 8.75
C LEU A 122 -17.13 10.42 8.27
N GLU A 123 -17.17 10.69 6.96
CA GLU A 123 -18.04 11.70 6.37
C GLU A 123 -19.52 11.50 6.76
N GLY A 124 -19.97 10.25 6.67
CA GLY A 124 -21.33 9.87 7.07
C GLY A 124 -21.61 10.12 8.56
N LEU A 125 -20.60 9.93 9.43
CA LEU A 125 -20.73 10.07 10.88
C LEU A 125 -20.73 11.53 11.34
N ILE A 126 -19.81 12.37 10.82
CA ILE A 126 -19.67 13.77 11.26
C ILE A 126 -20.41 14.77 10.40
N LYS A 127 -20.99 14.35 9.27
CA LYS A 127 -21.73 15.18 8.31
C LYS A 127 -20.91 16.36 7.76
N LYS A 128 -19.62 16.13 7.55
CA LYS A 128 -18.65 17.09 7.02
C LYS A 128 -17.95 16.47 5.82
N PRO A 129 -17.74 17.18 4.71
CA PRO A 129 -17.08 16.61 3.54
C PRO A 129 -15.68 16.06 3.88
N ILE A 130 -15.39 14.85 3.46
CA ILE A 130 -14.05 14.24 3.59
C ILE A 130 -13.50 14.01 2.20
N ILE A 131 -12.30 14.53 1.94
CA ILE A 131 -11.60 14.38 0.66
C ILE A 131 -10.35 13.51 0.88
N ASN A 132 -10.41 12.28 0.44
CA ASN A 132 -9.28 11.38 0.56
C ASN A 132 -8.35 11.52 -0.66
N ILE A 133 -7.11 11.93 -0.42
CA ILE A 133 -6.06 12.06 -1.45
C ILE A 133 -4.96 11.02 -1.28
N SER A 134 -5.19 9.97 -0.51
CA SER A 134 -4.19 8.94 -0.22
C SER A 134 -3.88 8.08 -1.44
N ILE A 135 -2.61 7.79 -1.61
CA ILE A 135 -2.08 6.77 -2.52
C ILE A 135 -0.99 6.00 -1.75
N PRO A 136 -0.85 4.69 -1.91
CA PRO A 136 0.20 3.91 -1.25
C PRO A 136 1.59 4.49 -1.51
N THR A 137 2.17 5.14 -0.50
CA THR A 137 3.47 5.81 -0.55
C THR A 137 3.94 6.12 0.89
N ASP A 138 4.93 7.00 1.07
CA ASP A 138 5.48 7.42 2.34
C ASP A 138 5.31 8.94 2.58
N PHE A 139 5.91 9.48 3.63
CA PHE A 139 5.78 10.91 3.96
C PHE A 139 6.24 11.85 2.83
N GLN A 140 7.23 11.46 2.02
CA GLN A 140 7.62 12.25 0.86
C GLN A 140 6.53 12.26 -0.21
N GLY A 141 5.89 11.11 -0.40
CA GLY A 141 4.73 10.99 -1.28
C GLY A 141 3.51 11.76 -0.74
N TYR A 142 3.29 11.75 0.58
CA TYR A 142 2.22 12.55 1.21
C TYR A 142 2.42 14.04 0.98
N ASP A 143 3.64 14.54 1.17
CA ASP A 143 3.99 15.93 0.88
C ASP A 143 3.70 16.30 -0.60
N ARG A 144 4.06 15.40 -1.52
CA ARG A 144 3.78 15.60 -2.95
C ARG A 144 2.28 15.56 -3.26
N LEU A 145 1.51 14.67 -2.63
CA LEU A 145 0.05 14.57 -2.80
C LEU A 145 -0.67 15.80 -2.26
N ILE A 146 -0.27 16.33 -1.10
CA ILE A 146 -0.81 17.57 -0.53
C ILE A 146 -0.55 18.74 -1.49
N ASN A 147 0.70 18.89 -1.94
CA ASN A 147 1.06 19.94 -2.89
C ASN A 147 0.30 19.81 -4.22
N TYR A 148 0.14 18.58 -4.71
CA TYR A 148 -0.61 18.29 -5.92
C TYR A 148 -2.10 18.66 -5.78
N ALA A 149 -2.72 18.31 -4.66
CA ALA A 149 -4.11 18.69 -4.38
C ALA A 149 -4.27 20.22 -4.35
N ILE A 150 -3.37 20.94 -3.65
CA ILE A 150 -3.41 22.41 -3.57
C ILE A 150 -3.22 23.05 -4.96
N LYS A 151 -2.28 22.57 -5.77
CA LYS A 151 -2.08 23.03 -7.15
C LYS A 151 -3.31 22.81 -8.04
N ASN A 152 -4.12 21.80 -7.73
CA ASN A 152 -5.37 21.50 -8.45
C ASN A 152 -6.60 22.13 -7.81
N GLY A 153 -6.43 23.09 -6.90
CA GLY A 153 -7.52 23.91 -6.37
C GLY A 153 -8.06 23.49 -5.01
N ALA A 154 -7.43 22.51 -4.32
CA ALA A 154 -7.82 22.17 -2.95
C ALA A 154 -7.48 23.30 -1.98
N ASN A 155 -8.45 23.68 -1.14
CA ASN A 155 -8.25 24.51 0.06
C ASN A 155 -8.14 23.58 1.27
N ILE A 156 -6.93 23.25 1.71
CA ILE A 156 -6.68 22.30 2.80
C ILE A 156 -6.46 23.10 4.08
N GLU A 157 -7.51 23.23 4.90
CA GLU A 157 -7.43 23.84 6.23
C GLU A 157 -7.37 22.78 7.33
N GLU A 158 -8.00 21.64 7.11
CA GLU A 158 -8.07 20.51 8.02
C GLU A 158 -7.51 19.26 7.36
N LEU A 159 -6.58 18.59 8.03
CA LEU A 159 -5.83 17.46 7.47
C LEU A 159 -5.69 16.32 8.48
N ILE A 160 -6.02 15.10 8.06
CA ILE A 160 -5.68 13.88 8.76
C ILE A 160 -4.54 13.21 7.99
N ILE A 161 -3.44 12.90 8.67
CA ILE A 161 -2.32 12.13 8.12
C ILE A 161 -2.36 10.73 8.74
N GLY A 162 -2.65 9.73 7.93
CA GLY A 162 -2.54 8.32 8.31
C GLY A 162 -1.08 7.89 8.31
N VAL A 163 -0.54 7.54 9.47
CA VAL A 163 0.86 7.11 9.64
C VAL A 163 0.91 5.62 9.91
N CYS A 164 1.37 4.85 8.92
CA CYS A 164 1.59 3.42 9.06
C CYS A 164 2.93 3.14 9.74
N MET A 165 2.88 2.61 10.95
CA MET A 165 4.09 2.33 11.71
C MET A 165 4.98 1.25 11.10
N GLU A 166 4.45 0.45 10.18
CA GLU A 166 5.22 -0.57 9.46
C GLU A 166 6.01 -0.01 8.27
N ASN A 167 5.47 1.01 7.59
CA ASN A 167 5.99 1.48 6.30
C ASN A 167 6.62 2.86 6.37
N ASP A 168 6.02 3.77 7.17
CA ASP A 168 6.36 5.19 7.13
C ASP A 168 7.52 5.57 8.04
N LEU A 169 7.82 4.74 9.03
CA LEU A 169 8.92 5.02 9.94
C LEU A 169 10.27 4.66 9.30
N ARG A 170 10.93 5.69 8.75
CA ARG A 170 12.23 5.55 8.09
C ARG A 170 13.10 6.79 8.29
N VAL A 171 14.36 6.70 7.90
CA VAL A 171 15.25 7.85 7.86
C VAL A 171 14.97 8.63 6.59
N TYR A 172 14.35 9.79 6.74
CA TYR A 172 14.14 10.76 5.67
C TYR A 172 15.37 11.67 5.62
N GLU A 173 16.40 11.24 4.91
CA GLU A 173 17.59 12.07 4.68
C GLU A 173 17.38 12.98 3.47
N ASP A 174 18.07 14.13 3.47
CA ASP A 174 17.99 15.22 2.51
C ASP A 174 17.48 14.83 1.11
N ILE A 175 16.49 15.56 0.67
CA ILE A 175 15.78 15.49 -0.61
C ILE A 175 16.71 15.34 -1.84
N ASN A 176 18.03 15.49 -1.67
CA ASN A 176 19.05 15.52 -2.73
C ASN A 176 19.90 14.25 -2.86
N LYS A 177 19.71 13.23 -2.02
CA LYS A 177 20.40 11.94 -2.23
C LYS A 177 19.43 10.96 -2.86
N GLY A 178 19.57 10.81 -4.17
CA GLY A 178 18.87 9.79 -4.96
C GLY A 178 18.95 8.41 -4.28
N ASP A 179 17.85 7.67 -4.39
CA ASP A 179 17.71 6.30 -3.88
C ASP A 179 18.97 5.49 -4.18
N LYS A 180 19.43 4.73 -3.19
CA LYS A 180 20.50 3.74 -3.43
C LYS A 180 20.03 2.87 -4.59
N LYS A 181 20.74 2.97 -5.73
CA LYS A 181 20.50 2.09 -6.87
C LYS A 181 20.56 0.64 -6.39
N ASP A 182 19.42 -0.01 -6.39
CA ASP A 182 19.36 -1.45 -6.26
C ASP A 182 20.21 -2.09 -7.38
N SER A 183 20.73 -3.28 -7.13
CA SER A 183 21.48 -4.00 -8.15
C SER A 183 20.66 -4.09 -9.44
N PHE A 184 21.23 -3.79 -10.59
CA PHE A 184 20.61 -3.88 -11.93
C PHE A 184 19.82 -5.18 -12.15
N ILE A 185 20.34 -6.29 -11.61
CA ILE A 185 19.67 -7.61 -11.68
C ILE A 185 18.35 -7.59 -10.88
N ARG A 186 18.34 -6.99 -9.68
CA ARG A 186 17.15 -6.91 -8.83
C ARG A 186 16.09 -6.02 -9.46
N GLU A 187 16.49 -4.87 -10.01
CA GLU A 187 15.60 -3.97 -10.75
C GLU A 187 15.00 -4.66 -11.97
N SER A 188 15.82 -5.39 -12.74
CA SER A 188 15.36 -6.13 -13.93
C SER A 188 14.36 -7.24 -13.57
N ILE A 189 14.62 -8.01 -12.52
CA ILE A 189 13.68 -9.06 -12.04
C ILE A 189 12.38 -8.42 -11.55
N HIS A 190 12.46 -7.32 -10.81
CA HIS A 190 11.29 -6.60 -10.34
C HIS A 190 10.46 -6.08 -11.51
N PHE A 191 11.10 -5.45 -12.49
CA PHE A 191 10.45 -4.97 -13.72
C PHE A 191 9.72 -6.10 -14.46
N ILE A 192 10.39 -7.25 -14.68
CA ILE A 192 9.78 -8.40 -15.36
C ILE A 192 8.57 -8.92 -14.58
N LYS A 193 8.69 -9.10 -13.26
CA LYS A 193 7.57 -9.56 -12.41
C LYS A 193 6.39 -8.59 -12.47
N THR A 194 6.64 -7.30 -12.37
CA THR A 194 5.61 -6.26 -12.47
C THR A 194 4.91 -6.33 -13.82
N LYS A 195 5.68 -6.41 -14.91
CA LYS A 195 5.10 -6.52 -16.27
C LYS A 195 4.28 -7.80 -16.44
N LEU A 196 4.77 -8.94 -15.99
CA LEU A 196 4.00 -10.18 -16.05
C LEU A 196 2.69 -10.11 -15.24
N THR A 197 2.71 -9.47 -14.07
CA THR A 197 1.49 -9.26 -13.27
C THR A 197 0.48 -8.33 -13.97
N GLU A 198 0.96 -7.40 -14.82
CA GLU A 198 0.10 -6.47 -15.56
C GLU A 198 -0.53 -7.07 -16.81
N ILE A 199 0.09 -8.10 -17.43
CA ILE A 199 -0.30 -8.55 -18.77
C ILE A 199 -0.62 -10.03 -18.94
N SER A 200 -0.24 -10.90 -17.97
CA SER A 200 -0.38 -12.35 -18.13
C SER A 200 -1.33 -12.96 -17.08
N ALA A 201 -2.46 -13.45 -17.57
CA ALA A 201 -3.42 -14.20 -16.75
C ALA A 201 -2.83 -15.54 -16.27
N LEU A 202 -2.03 -16.19 -17.10
CA LEU A 202 -1.30 -17.41 -16.73
C LEU A 202 -0.35 -17.16 -15.56
N TYR A 203 0.39 -16.05 -15.60
CA TYR A 203 1.27 -15.68 -14.49
C TYR A 203 0.47 -15.44 -13.19
N CYS A 204 -0.64 -14.71 -13.27
CA CYS A 204 -1.54 -14.47 -12.14
C CYS A 204 -2.10 -15.79 -11.60
N PHE A 205 -2.53 -16.70 -12.47
CA PHE A 205 -3.00 -18.04 -12.09
C PHE A 205 -1.92 -18.87 -11.40
N VAL A 206 -0.74 -19.00 -12.01
CA VAL A 206 0.37 -19.79 -11.45
C VAL A 206 0.81 -19.25 -10.10
N THR A 207 0.96 -17.93 -9.97
CA THR A 207 1.32 -17.31 -8.67
C THR A 207 0.25 -17.53 -7.62
N SER A 208 -1.03 -17.47 -7.96
CA SER A 208 -2.14 -17.77 -7.05
C SER A 208 -2.11 -19.21 -6.56
N VAL A 209 -1.92 -20.17 -7.47
CA VAL A 209 -1.80 -21.59 -7.12
C VAL A 209 -0.59 -21.84 -6.20
N VAL A 210 0.55 -21.22 -6.51
CA VAL A 210 1.76 -21.35 -5.69
C VAL A 210 1.56 -20.75 -4.30
N HIS A 211 0.94 -19.59 -4.18
CA HIS A 211 0.67 -18.96 -2.88
C HIS A 211 -0.42 -19.69 -2.08
N GLY A 212 -1.47 -20.15 -2.76
CA GLY A 212 -2.60 -20.87 -2.14
C GLY A 212 -2.25 -22.29 -1.69
N ASN A 213 -1.16 -22.88 -2.22
CA ASN A 213 -0.75 -24.25 -1.87
C ASN A 213 0.44 -24.26 -0.92
N ARG A 214 0.24 -24.79 0.31
CA ARG A 214 1.28 -24.82 1.35
C ARG A 214 2.59 -25.48 0.92
N ILE A 215 2.51 -26.57 0.15
CA ILE A 215 3.70 -27.32 -0.29
C ILE A 215 4.44 -26.51 -1.36
N LEU A 216 3.73 -26.04 -2.38
CA LEU A 216 4.33 -25.24 -3.47
C LEU A 216 4.91 -23.94 -2.95
N SER A 217 4.23 -23.26 -2.03
CA SER A 217 4.73 -22.05 -1.37
C SER A 217 6.04 -22.34 -0.61
N LYS A 218 6.09 -23.44 0.15
CA LYS A 218 7.32 -23.83 0.87
C LYS A 218 8.49 -24.12 -0.08
N VAL A 219 8.22 -24.81 -1.18
CA VAL A 219 9.24 -25.08 -2.21
C VAL A 219 9.71 -23.78 -2.85
N ALA A 220 8.79 -22.92 -3.28
CA ALA A 220 9.08 -21.63 -3.91
C ALA A 220 9.89 -20.69 -2.98
N LYS A 221 9.60 -20.69 -1.67
CA LYS A 221 10.38 -19.99 -0.65
C LYS A 221 11.81 -20.57 -0.54
N ASN A 222 11.96 -21.88 -0.56
CA ASN A 222 13.26 -22.53 -0.44
C ASN A 222 14.20 -22.26 -1.63
N ILE A 223 13.65 -22.19 -2.84
CA ILE A 223 14.42 -21.89 -4.06
C ILE A 223 14.51 -20.40 -4.37
N GLY A 224 13.96 -19.53 -3.50
CA GLY A 224 14.10 -18.08 -3.61
C GLY A 224 13.19 -17.40 -4.64
N ILE A 225 12.19 -18.10 -5.20
CA ILE A 225 11.19 -17.52 -6.11
C ILE A 225 10.23 -16.58 -5.34
N ILE A 226 9.86 -16.97 -4.12
CA ILE A 226 9.07 -16.17 -3.20
C ILE A 226 9.94 -15.80 -2.00
N SER A 227 9.72 -14.62 -1.43
CA SER A 227 10.39 -14.21 -0.20
C SER A 227 10.16 -15.24 0.91
N LYS A 228 11.19 -15.58 1.65
CA LYS A 228 11.09 -16.47 2.82
C LYS A 228 10.33 -15.82 3.96
N ASN A 229 10.37 -14.51 4.01
CA ASN A 229 9.72 -13.74 5.07
C ASN A 229 8.24 -13.57 4.74
N GLU A 230 7.39 -13.87 5.69
CA GLU A 230 5.98 -13.48 5.63
C GLU A 230 5.89 -11.96 5.80
N ALA A 231 4.83 -11.34 5.28
CA ALA A 231 4.66 -9.89 5.34
C ALA A 231 4.79 -9.33 6.78
N TYR A 232 4.47 -10.15 7.79
CA TYR A 232 4.59 -9.83 9.21
C TYR A 232 6.03 -9.72 9.71
N ASP A 233 6.96 -10.51 9.13
CA ASP A 233 8.36 -10.54 9.57
C ASP A 233 9.16 -9.38 8.99
N LEU A 234 8.74 -8.84 7.83
CA LEU A 234 9.45 -7.77 7.15
C LEU A 234 9.30 -6.42 7.86
N ALA A 235 8.12 -6.16 8.42
CA ALA A 235 7.81 -4.89 9.05
C ALA A 235 8.50 -4.71 10.40
N SER A 236 8.71 -5.80 11.14
CA SER A 236 9.14 -5.72 12.52
C SER A 236 10.63 -5.86 12.74
N SER A 237 11.37 -6.47 11.82
CA SER A 237 12.62 -7.06 12.25
C SER A 237 13.90 -6.38 11.80
N SER A 238 13.98 -5.77 10.64
CA SER A 238 15.31 -5.38 10.16
C SER A 238 15.60 -3.88 10.09
N ALA A 239 14.66 -3.07 9.68
CA ALA A 239 14.91 -1.64 9.51
C ALA A 239 14.78 -0.86 10.83
N LEU A 240 13.82 -1.23 11.68
CA LEU A 240 13.59 -0.57 12.97
C LEU A 240 14.60 -0.97 14.04
N MET A 241 15.19 -2.19 13.97
CA MET A 241 16.08 -2.69 15.04
C MET A 241 17.42 -1.98 15.13
N ASN A 242 18.02 -1.60 14.01
CA ASN A 242 19.39 -1.09 13.98
C ASN A 242 19.55 0.43 14.11
N SER A 243 18.46 1.20 14.05
CA SER A 243 18.53 2.67 14.18
C SER A 243 17.26 3.30 14.72
N LYS A 244 16.60 2.65 15.69
CA LYS A 244 15.30 3.05 16.26
C LYS A 244 15.16 4.56 16.49
N LYS A 245 16.04 5.15 17.27
CA LYS A 245 15.95 6.56 17.66
C LYS A 245 16.10 7.50 16.46
N LYS A 246 17.09 7.24 15.58
CA LYS A 246 17.30 8.06 14.36
C LYS A 246 16.10 8.00 13.43
N THR A 247 15.56 6.82 13.23
CA THR A 247 14.37 6.58 12.38
C THR A 247 13.15 7.34 12.90
N LEU A 248 12.84 7.20 14.20
CA LEU A 248 11.70 7.87 14.81
C LEU A 248 11.85 9.40 14.79
N LEU A 249 13.04 9.91 15.16
CA LEU A 249 13.34 11.35 15.10
C LEU A 249 13.20 11.90 13.69
N SER A 250 13.70 11.18 12.68
CA SER A 250 13.59 11.58 11.28
C SER A 250 12.15 11.61 10.80
N SER A 251 11.35 10.61 11.20
CA SER A 251 9.92 10.53 10.87
C SER A 251 9.13 11.69 11.49
N VAL A 252 9.33 11.97 12.78
CA VAL A 252 8.68 13.10 13.47
C VAL A 252 9.12 14.44 12.85
N LYS A 253 10.42 14.60 12.56
CA LYS A 253 10.93 15.80 11.88
C LYS A 253 10.25 16.03 10.53
N TYR A 254 10.00 14.95 9.76
CA TYR A 254 9.34 15.09 8.47
C TYR A 254 7.88 15.53 8.60
N LEU A 255 7.15 14.99 9.56
CA LEU A 255 5.78 15.44 9.87
C LEU A 255 5.74 16.93 10.28
N LYS A 256 6.76 17.40 11.04
CA LYS A 256 6.92 18.83 11.34
C LYS A 256 7.14 19.65 10.07
N ILE A 257 7.97 19.18 9.14
CA ILE A 257 8.19 19.86 7.86
C ILE A 257 6.86 20.01 7.09
N ILE A 258 6.03 18.97 7.04
CA ILE A 258 4.70 19.05 6.42
C ILE A 258 3.84 20.11 7.12
N ARG A 259 3.75 20.06 8.45
CA ARG A 259 2.98 21.02 9.26
C ARG A 259 3.40 22.47 8.99
N GLU A 260 4.70 22.74 9.05
CA GLU A 260 5.28 24.08 8.87
C GLU A 260 5.11 24.59 7.43
N LYS A 261 5.37 23.71 6.45
CA LYS A 261 5.29 24.03 5.02
C LYS A 261 3.89 24.48 4.61
N TYR A 262 2.86 23.76 5.08
CA TYR A 262 1.49 24.04 4.70
C TYR A 262 0.75 24.92 5.73
N LYS A 263 1.36 25.18 6.88
CA LYS A 263 0.75 25.94 7.99
C LYS A 263 -0.58 25.34 8.46
N ILE A 264 -0.66 24.03 8.49
CA ILE A 264 -1.82 23.24 8.91
C ILE A 264 -1.45 22.46 10.15
N GLU A 265 -2.32 22.39 11.16
CA GLU A 265 -2.17 21.53 12.31
C GLU A 265 -2.84 20.17 12.02
N PRO A 266 -2.10 19.15 11.56
CA PRO A 266 -2.70 17.89 11.17
C PRO A 266 -3.07 17.04 12.39
N ILE A 267 -4.13 16.26 12.26
CA ILE A 267 -4.36 15.11 13.13
C ILE A 267 -3.52 13.94 12.60
N ILE A 268 -2.74 13.34 13.46
CA ILE A 268 -1.97 12.14 13.15
C ILE A 268 -2.79 10.91 13.55
N LEU A 269 -3.31 10.20 12.56
CA LEU A 269 -3.94 8.91 12.75
C LEU A 269 -2.87 7.82 12.73
N ILE A 270 -2.67 7.14 13.84
CA ILE A 270 -1.73 6.02 13.91
C ILE A 270 -2.38 4.77 13.30
N VAL A 271 -1.68 4.14 12.38
CA VAL A 271 -1.96 2.77 11.95
C VAL A 271 -1.00 1.86 12.72
N PRO A 272 -1.48 1.15 13.76
CA PRO A 272 -0.61 0.35 14.63
C PRO A 272 0.03 -0.80 13.84
N SER A 273 1.28 -1.10 14.17
CA SER A 273 1.96 -2.25 13.58
C SER A 273 1.32 -3.56 14.04
N ARG A 274 1.13 -4.49 13.12
CA ARG A 274 0.67 -5.86 13.43
C ARG A 274 1.65 -6.61 14.33
N SER A 275 2.90 -6.19 14.36
CA SER A 275 3.92 -6.73 15.26
C SER A 275 3.62 -6.52 16.74
N LEU A 276 2.68 -5.62 17.08
CA LEU A 276 2.15 -5.48 18.45
C LEU A 276 1.39 -6.74 18.91
N TRP A 277 0.89 -7.53 17.97
CA TRP A 277 -0.02 -8.66 18.25
C TRP A 277 0.46 -9.97 17.66
N LEU A 278 1.41 -9.94 16.73
CA LEU A 278 1.92 -11.11 16.02
C LEU A 278 3.45 -11.17 16.01
N GLY A 279 3.99 -12.39 15.99
CA GLY A 279 5.42 -12.64 15.87
C GLY A 279 6.16 -12.62 17.19
N ASN A 280 7.48 -12.57 17.14
CA ASN A 280 8.36 -12.75 18.31
C ASN A 280 8.84 -11.42 18.93
N ASN A 281 8.51 -10.28 18.32
CA ASN A 281 9.07 -8.97 18.69
C ASN A 281 8.03 -8.02 19.32
N ILE A 282 6.99 -8.56 19.97
CA ILE A 282 5.86 -7.80 20.52
C ILE A 282 6.34 -6.68 21.48
N ASN A 283 7.23 -7.01 22.42
CA ASN A 283 7.73 -6.02 23.39
C ASN A 283 8.48 -4.87 22.71
N GLN A 284 9.21 -5.16 21.65
CA GLN A 284 9.93 -4.17 20.88
C GLN A 284 8.99 -3.30 20.04
N ALA A 285 7.97 -3.90 19.44
CA ALA A 285 6.93 -3.16 18.72
C ALA A 285 6.18 -2.21 19.66
N ASP A 286 5.87 -2.67 20.88
CA ASP A 286 5.26 -1.85 21.93
C ASP A 286 6.14 -0.66 22.36
N GLU A 287 7.43 -0.89 22.57
CA GLU A 287 8.40 0.17 22.89
C GLU A 287 8.48 1.22 21.78
N ILE A 288 8.56 0.78 20.51
CA ILE A 288 8.60 1.68 19.35
C ILE A 288 7.32 2.48 19.26
N HIS A 289 6.16 1.84 19.40
CA HIS A 289 4.85 2.47 19.35
C HIS A 289 4.74 3.56 20.40
N LYS A 290 4.99 3.25 21.67
CA LYS A 290 4.95 4.21 22.79
C LYS A 290 5.94 5.36 22.61
N THR A 291 7.17 5.05 22.15
CA THR A 291 8.19 6.07 21.94
C THR A 291 7.79 7.03 20.84
N PHE A 292 7.26 6.53 19.71
CA PHE A 292 6.80 7.37 18.60
C PHE A 292 5.65 8.29 19.04
N ILE A 293 4.64 7.75 19.71
CA ILE A 293 3.53 8.53 20.30
C ILE A 293 4.07 9.62 21.22
N SER A 294 4.98 9.29 22.14
CA SER A 294 5.58 10.25 23.08
C SER A 294 6.31 11.38 22.33
N MET A 295 7.06 11.05 21.28
CA MET A 295 7.75 12.05 20.45
C MET A 295 6.77 12.99 19.74
N LEU A 296 5.68 12.46 19.19
CA LEU A 296 4.64 13.27 18.53
C LEU A 296 3.95 14.21 19.54
N LEU A 297 3.64 13.73 20.74
CA LEU A 297 3.06 14.52 21.83
C LEU A 297 4.01 15.65 22.28
N THR A 298 5.31 15.38 22.38
CA THR A 298 6.33 16.39 22.70
C THR A 298 6.35 17.52 21.67
N GLU A 299 6.04 17.21 20.43
CA GLU A 299 5.94 18.19 19.34
C GLU A 299 4.54 18.77 19.17
N ASN A 300 3.65 18.55 20.15
CA ASN A 300 2.27 19.05 20.21
C ASN A 300 1.38 18.60 19.03
N PHE A 301 1.62 17.44 18.43
CA PHE A 301 0.69 16.88 17.47
C PHE A 301 -0.58 16.37 18.13
N LEU A 302 -1.71 16.58 17.46
CA LEU A 302 -2.97 15.90 17.80
C LEU A 302 -2.89 14.46 17.28
N ILE A 303 -3.14 13.48 18.16
CA ILE A 303 -2.96 12.06 17.82
C ILE A 303 -4.26 11.31 18.05
N ILE A 304 -4.61 10.47 17.08
CA ILE A 304 -5.63 9.43 17.20
C ILE A 304 -4.93 8.08 17.09
N ASP A 305 -4.89 7.34 18.20
CA ASP A 305 -4.34 5.99 18.25
C ASP A 305 -5.47 4.99 18.50
N PRO A 306 -5.84 4.16 17.51
CA PRO A 306 -6.88 3.17 17.64
C PRO A 306 -6.45 1.88 18.34
N ARG A 307 -5.18 1.73 18.72
CA ARG A 307 -4.60 0.50 19.26
C ARG A 307 -5.44 -0.09 20.41
N GLU A 308 -5.74 0.70 21.43
CA GLU A 308 -6.49 0.24 22.59
C GLU A 308 -7.90 -0.28 22.19
N SER A 309 -8.52 0.34 21.20
CA SER A 309 -9.82 -0.07 20.70
C SER A 309 -9.76 -1.40 19.95
N PHE A 310 -8.71 -1.64 19.18
CA PHE A 310 -8.47 -2.95 18.56
C PHE A 310 -8.28 -4.04 19.63
N GLU A 311 -7.54 -3.75 20.68
CA GLU A 311 -7.25 -4.70 21.78
C GLU A 311 -8.49 -4.98 22.64
N LYS A 312 -9.35 -3.99 22.87
CA LYS A 312 -10.61 -4.15 23.62
C LYS A 312 -11.71 -4.86 22.82
N GLY A 313 -11.71 -4.75 21.54
CA GLY A 313 -12.73 -5.31 20.66
C GLY A 313 -12.64 -6.82 20.44
N GLY A 314 -11.67 -7.50 21.04
CA GLY A 314 -11.42 -8.94 20.89
C GLY A 314 -10.02 -9.23 20.33
N THR A 315 -9.93 -10.06 19.31
CA THR A 315 -8.66 -10.36 18.65
C THR A 315 -8.34 -9.24 17.67
N PRO A 316 -7.26 -8.44 17.87
CA PRO A 316 -6.95 -7.31 16.97
C PRO A 316 -6.85 -7.69 15.51
N MET A 317 -6.42 -8.92 15.21
CA MET A 317 -6.31 -9.42 13.84
C MET A 317 -7.65 -9.69 13.14
N ASP A 318 -8.77 -9.72 13.86
CA ASP A 318 -10.11 -9.84 13.26
C ASP A 318 -10.53 -8.59 12.48
N TYR A 319 -9.83 -7.48 12.71
CA TYR A 319 -9.99 -6.21 11.99
C TYR A 319 -9.10 -6.10 10.74
N HIS A 320 -8.35 -7.17 10.42
CA HIS A 320 -7.42 -7.21 9.29
C HIS A 320 -7.83 -8.34 8.32
N PHE A 321 -7.40 -8.21 7.08
CA PHE A 321 -7.45 -9.32 6.15
C PHE A 321 -6.46 -10.40 6.59
N LYS A 322 -6.86 -11.65 6.44
CA LYS A 322 -6.13 -12.79 7.01
C LYS A 322 -4.72 -12.96 6.43
N TYR A 323 -4.58 -12.78 5.11
CA TYR A 323 -3.33 -13.02 4.41
C TYR A 323 -2.68 -11.73 3.90
N ASP A 324 -3.46 -10.71 3.60
CA ASP A 324 -2.95 -9.41 3.14
C ASP A 324 -2.49 -8.54 4.32
N GLY A 325 -3.26 -8.53 5.39
CA GLY A 325 -2.93 -7.84 6.63
C GLY A 325 -3.34 -6.38 6.70
N HIS A 326 -3.89 -5.77 5.66
CA HIS A 326 -4.53 -4.47 5.75
C HIS A 326 -5.83 -4.55 6.54
N TRP A 327 -6.35 -3.42 7.01
CA TRP A 327 -7.66 -3.39 7.66
C TRP A 327 -8.76 -3.86 6.70
N ASN A 328 -9.61 -4.76 7.18
CA ASN A 328 -10.84 -5.12 6.49
C ASN A 328 -11.95 -4.08 6.79
N ALA A 329 -13.16 -4.28 6.25
CA ALA A 329 -14.27 -3.35 6.45
C ALA A 329 -14.57 -3.08 7.94
N LYS A 330 -14.43 -4.09 8.83
CA LYS A 330 -14.61 -3.92 10.28
C LYS A 330 -13.54 -3.02 10.89
N GLY A 331 -12.29 -3.15 10.45
CA GLY A 331 -11.17 -2.32 10.90
C GLY A 331 -11.40 -0.86 10.50
N HIS A 332 -11.78 -0.62 9.26
CA HIS A 332 -12.13 0.71 8.78
C HIS A 332 -13.32 1.32 9.53
N GLN A 333 -14.38 0.53 9.80
CA GLN A 333 -15.54 0.96 10.57
C GLN A 333 -15.19 1.35 12.02
N LEU A 334 -14.34 0.56 12.68
CA LEU A 334 -13.87 0.88 14.02
C LEU A 334 -13.10 2.20 14.04
N VAL A 335 -12.15 2.37 13.11
CA VAL A 335 -11.31 3.56 13.03
C VAL A 335 -12.14 4.81 12.72
N SER A 336 -13.09 4.74 11.79
CA SER A 336 -13.99 5.87 11.49
C SER A 336 -14.77 6.33 12.71
N SER A 337 -15.29 5.38 13.51
CA SER A 337 -16.02 5.65 14.74
C SER A 337 -15.14 6.28 15.82
N ILE A 338 -13.88 5.85 15.94
CA ILE A 338 -12.92 6.44 16.89
C ILE A 338 -12.61 7.88 16.51
N ILE A 339 -12.32 8.15 15.22
CA ILE A 339 -12.04 9.51 14.73
C ILE A 339 -13.24 10.41 14.98
N ALA A 340 -14.46 9.98 14.60
CA ALA A 340 -15.68 10.74 14.81
C ALA A 340 -15.89 11.08 16.29
N ASN A 341 -15.74 10.11 17.19
CA ASN A 341 -15.88 10.33 18.63
C ASN A 341 -14.86 11.32 19.18
N GLN A 342 -13.63 11.30 18.70
CA GLN A 342 -12.59 12.23 19.15
C GLN A 342 -12.81 13.65 18.63
N ILE A 343 -13.22 13.79 17.37
CA ILE A 343 -13.56 15.10 16.78
C ILE A 343 -14.73 15.74 17.57
N VAL A 344 -15.76 14.97 17.87
CA VAL A 344 -16.94 15.46 18.62
C VAL A 344 -16.60 15.77 20.08
N LYS A 345 -15.91 14.85 20.80
CA LYS A 345 -15.59 15.02 22.23
C LYS A 345 -14.64 16.18 22.51
N ASN A 346 -13.66 16.40 21.67
CA ASN A 346 -12.64 17.42 21.90
C ASN A 346 -13.12 18.82 21.51
N ASN A 347 -14.40 18.97 21.10
CA ASN A 347 -14.91 20.26 20.60
C ASN A 347 -13.86 20.88 19.66
N LEU A 348 -13.28 20.06 18.80
CA LEU A 348 -12.31 20.51 17.82
C LEU A 348 -13.07 21.41 16.84
N LYS A 349 -13.53 22.59 17.37
CA LYS A 349 -14.24 23.65 16.63
C LYS A 349 -13.40 24.25 15.51
N LYS A 350 -12.21 23.72 15.30
CA LYS A 350 -11.37 23.96 14.13
C LYS A 350 -11.29 22.73 13.21
N PHE A 351 -12.04 21.66 13.51
CA PHE A 351 -12.20 20.48 12.68
C PHE A 351 -13.67 20.20 12.41
#